data_226abaa09ad25d671f25729de09a9358
#
_entry.id   226abaa09ad25d671f25729de09a9358
#
_cell.length_a   1.000
_cell.length_b   1.000
_cell.length_c   1.000
_cell.angle_alpha   90.00
_cell.angle_beta   90.00
_cell.angle_gamma   90.00
#
_symmetry.space_group_name_H-M   'P 1'
#
loop_
_entity.id
_entity.type
_entity.pdbx_description
1 polymer ?
#
loop_
_entity_poly.entity_id
_entity_poly.type
_entity_poly.pdbx_seq_one_letter_code
_entity_poly.pdbx_strand_id
1 'polypeptide(L)'
;KMNIAMTGATGYIGKHLSSYLTEKGGHRVIPLGRSMFREGMSGLLIQTLAHCDVVINLAGAPINKRWTPEYKQELFNSRIVVTHRIVRALNAVKTKPKLMISASAVGYYPPEVEADEYTRTRGEGFLSDLCYAWEKEAKRCPEPTRLVITRFGVVLSPDGGAMQQMLRPLQATKVATAIGPGTQSFPWIALHDLCRAMEFFIGHEETQGVFNLVAPQQISQYDFTHEMGKAYQAWTTIVAPQRAFRIFYGEAASFLTAGQKVRPTRLLEAGFRFSVPNVERLFKGTDHTTVKILDLKRYMGLWYEIARYENRFEHGLVDVTATYTLRPDGMIRVENRGCKRNSPYDICKTANGHAKIPDPTQP
;
A
#
# COMPACT_ATOMS: atom_id res chain seq x y z
N LYS A 1 12.45 18.75 -9.73
CA LYS A 1 11.13 18.36 -10.24
C LYS A 1 11.31 17.48 -11.47
N MET A 2 10.74 16.27 -11.48
CA MET A 2 10.89 15.30 -12.57
C MET A 2 9.53 14.95 -13.17
N ASN A 3 9.52 14.55 -14.44
CA ASN A 3 8.37 13.94 -15.09
C ASN A 3 8.45 12.41 -14.92
N ILE A 4 7.46 11.81 -14.29
CA ILE A 4 7.43 10.39 -13.93
C ILE A 4 6.29 9.71 -14.68
N ALA A 5 6.61 8.86 -15.66
CA ALA A 5 5.63 8.00 -16.30
C ALA A 5 5.30 6.81 -15.39
N MET A 6 4.02 6.54 -15.14
CA MET A 6 3.62 5.47 -14.21
C MET A 6 2.52 4.59 -14.79
N THR A 7 2.77 3.28 -14.88
CA THR A 7 1.71 2.29 -15.10
C THR A 7 1.06 1.93 -13.77
N GLY A 8 -0.19 1.49 -13.81
CA GLY A 8 -0.93 1.13 -12.59
C GLY A 8 -1.28 2.31 -11.69
N ALA A 9 -1.17 3.55 -12.18
CA ALA A 9 -1.45 4.79 -11.42
C ALA A 9 -2.89 4.87 -10.86
N THR A 10 -3.84 4.16 -11.45
CA THR A 10 -5.24 4.11 -10.99
C THR A 10 -5.50 3.02 -9.94
N GLY A 11 -4.54 2.13 -9.71
CA GLY A 11 -4.60 1.10 -8.68
C GLY A 11 -4.40 1.68 -7.27
N TYR A 12 -4.65 0.86 -6.25
CA TYR A 12 -4.53 1.31 -4.85
C TYR A 12 -3.14 1.88 -4.54
N ILE A 13 -2.06 1.12 -4.77
CA ILE A 13 -0.68 1.59 -4.56
C ILE A 13 -0.37 2.78 -5.46
N GLY A 14 -0.74 2.71 -6.74
CA GLY A 14 -0.43 3.76 -7.73
C GLY A 14 -1.04 5.10 -7.41
N LYS A 15 -2.28 5.15 -6.92
CA LYS A 15 -2.93 6.38 -6.47
C LYS A 15 -2.18 7.05 -5.32
N HIS A 16 -1.87 6.28 -4.27
CA HIS A 16 -1.15 6.79 -3.11
C HIS A 16 0.27 7.24 -3.48
N LEU A 17 0.97 6.46 -4.29
CA LEU A 17 2.31 6.81 -4.77
C LEU A 17 2.26 8.06 -5.65
N SER A 18 1.28 8.20 -6.54
CA SER A 18 1.10 9.40 -7.37
C SER A 18 0.89 10.65 -6.51
N SER A 19 0.02 10.58 -5.51
CA SER A 19 -0.22 11.67 -4.56
C SER A 19 1.06 12.01 -3.79
N TYR A 20 1.73 11.00 -3.24
CA TYR A 20 2.98 11.18 -2.49
C TYR A 20 4.08 11.86 -3.32
N LEU A 21 4.35 11.36 -4.54
CA LEU A 21 5.37 11.91 -5.44
C LEU A 21 5.04 13.33 -5.90
N THR A 22 3.75 13.65 -6.01
CA THR A 22 3.31 15.00 -6.41
C THR A 22 3.39 15.97 -5.22
N GLU A 23 2.84 15.60 -4.07
CA GLU A 23 2.68 16.49 -2.92
C GLU A 23 3.98 16.64 -2.11
N LYS A 24 4.71 15.55 -1.91
CA LYS A 24 5.95 15.53 -1.12
C LYS A 24 7.19 15.67 -1.98
N GLY A 25 7.27 14.95 -3.11
CA GLY A 25 8.40 14.98 -4.03
C GLY A 25 8.38 16.17 -5.01
N GLY A 26 7.24 16.86 -5.17
CA GLY A 26 7.08 17.95 -6.12
C GLY A 26 7.22 17.53 -7.58
N HIS A 27 7.10 16.23 -7.88
CA HIS A 27 7.20 15.67 -9.22
C HIS A 27 5.89 15.79 -10.00
N ARG A 28 5.96 15.58 -11.31
CA ARG A 28 4.79 15.46 -12.17
C ARG A 28 4.59 14.00 -12.56
N VAL A 29 3.50 13.39 -12.13
CA VAL A 29 3.16 12.02 -12.49
C VAL A 29 2.28 12.01 -13.75
N ILE A 30 2.70 11.21 -14.74
CA ILE A 30 2.02 11.02 -16.03
C ILE A 30 1.53 9.57 -16.06
N PRO A 31 0.20 9.33 -15.94
CA PRO A 31 -0.34 8.00 -15.93
C PRO A 31 -0.26 7.35 -17.31
N LEU A 32 0.32 6.15 -17.38
CA LEU A 32 0.31 5.31 -18.57
C LEU A 32 -0.91 4.36 -18.50
N GLY A 33 -1.99 4.75 -19.16
CA GLY A 33 -3.24 3.98 -19.19
C GLY A 33 -3.15 2.70 -20.03
N ARG A 34 -4.06 1.74 -19.78
CA ARG A 34 -4.12 0.45 -20.50
C ARG A 34 -4.24 0.60 -22.02
N SER A 35 -4.87 1.67 -22.49
CA SER A 35 -5.02 1.97 -23.93
C SER A 35 -3.67 2.16 -24.63
N MET A 36 -2.67 2.70 -23.94
CA MET A 36 -1.33 2.92 -24.50
C MET A 36 -0.55 1.62 -24.76
N PHE A 37 -1.02 0.52 -24.18
CA PHE A 37 -0.44 -0.83 -24.33
C PHE A 37 -1.25 -1.71 -25.30
N ARG A 38 -2.11 -1.13 -26.13
CA ARG A 38 -2.79 -1.85 -27.21
C ARG A 38 -1.90 -1.91 -28.45
N GLU A 39 -2.25 -2.82 -29.34
CA GLU A 39 -1.62 -2.90 -30.66
C GLU A 39 -1.79 -1.58 -31.44
N GLY A 40 -0.76 -1.13 -32.14
CA GLY A 40 -0.74 0.14 -32.86
C GLY A 40 -0.43 1.39 -32.01
N MET A 41 -0.40 1.30 -30.68
CA MET A 41 -0.21 2.47 -29.78
C MET A 41 1.26 2.69 -29.36
N SER A 42 2.21 1.95 -29.93
CA SER A 42 3.64 2.05 -29.57
C SER A 42 4.22 3.45 -29.78
N GLY A 43 3.79 4.16 -30.81
CA GLY A 43 4.24 5.55 -31.09
C GLY A 43 3.88 6.52 -29.97
N LEU A 44 2.67 6.44 -29.44
CA LEU A 44 2.23 7.28 -28.31
C LEU A 44 3.04 6.97 -27.04
N LEU A 45 3.31 5.70 -26.75
CA LEU A 45 4.13 5.30 -25.61
C LEU A 45 5.56 5.84 -25.74
N ILE A 46 6.20 5.69 -26.91
CA ILE A 46 7.53 6.23 -27.21
C ILE A 46 7.55 7.75 -27.03
N GLN A 47 6.59 8.46 -27.60
CA GLN A 47 6.50 9.91 -27.49
C GLN A 47 6.34 10.36 -26.03
N THR A 48 5.51 9.65 -25.25
CA THR A 48 5.30 9.97 -23.82
C THR A 48 6.60 9.75 -23.04
N LEU A 49 7.27 8.61 -23.23
CA LEU A 49 8.51 8.29 -22.51
C LEU A 49 9.67 9.21 -22.85
N ALA A 50 9.70 9.76 -24.06
CA ALA A 50 10.72 10.72 -24.48
C ALA A 50 10.73 12.04 -23.67
N HIS A 51 9.63 12.34 -22.98
CA HIS A 51 9.48 13.53 -22.14
C HIS A 51 9.49 13.21 -20.62
N CYS A 52 9.88 11.99 -20.25
CA CYS A 52 9.91 11.55 -18.87
C CYS A 52 11.35 11.32 -18.40
N ASP A 53 11.58 11.64 -17.13
CA ASP A 53 12.87 11.40 -16.45
C ASP A 53 12.91 10.01 -15.80
N VAL A 54 11.75 9.52 -15.35
CA VAL A 54 11.59 8.27 -14.60
C VAL A 54 10.39 7.49 -15.14
N VAL A 55 10.52 6.17 -15.17
CA VAL A 55 9.42 5.24 -15.46
C VAL A 55 9.19 4.35 -14.23
N ILE A 56 7.97 4.33 -13.71
CA ILE A 56 7.55 3.43 -12.64
C ILE A 56 6.53 2.44 -13.19
N ASN A 57 6.88 1.16 -13.18
CA ASN A 57 6.02 0.09 -13.68
C ASN A 57 5.39 -0.69 -12.52
N LEU A 58 4.12 -0.36 -12.21
CA LEU A 58 3.29 -1.05 -11.21
C LEU A 58 2.15 -1.86 -11.86
N ALA A 59 2.17 -2.07 -13.16
CA ALA A 59 1.11 -2.78 -13.85
C ALA A 59 1.01 -4.23 -13.39
N GLY A 60 -0.18 -4.67 -13.06
CA GLY A 60 -0.46 -6.05 -12.66
C GLY A 60 -1.93 -6.25 -12.31
N ALA A 61 -2.55 -7.31 -12.86
CA ALA A 61 -3.87 -7.75 -12.42
C ALA A 61 -3.82 -8.24 -10.96
N PRO A 62 -4.92 -8.11 -10.18
CA PRO A 62 -4.97 -8.54 -8.78
C PRO A 62 -4.64 -10.02 -8.61
N ILE A 63 -3.76 -10.35 -7.64
CA ILE A 63 -3.31 -11.74 -7.41
C ILE A 63 -4.27 -12.55 -6.52
N ASN A 64 -5.15 -11.86 -5.81
CA ASN A 64 -6.06 -12.42 -4.81
C ASN A 64 -7.38 -12.97 -5.39
N LYS A 65 -7.36 -13.40 -6.64
CA LYS A 65 -8.46 -14.10 -7.30
C LYS A 65 -8.09 -15.57 -7.51
N ARG A 66 -9.08 -16.39 -7.83
CA ARG A 66 -8.83 -17.79 -8.19
C ARG A 66 -8.02 -17.89 -9.49
N TRP A 67 -6.94 -18.67 -9.48
CA TRP A 67 -6.05 -18.81 -10.62
C TRP A 67 -6.53 -19.91 -11.56
N THR A 68 -7.46 -19.56 -12.45
CA THR A 68 -7.79 -20.39 -13.62
C THR A 68 -6.68 -20.25 -14.67
N PRO A 69 -6.59 -21.14 -15.67
CA PRO A 69 -5.64 -20.99 -16.77
C PRO A 69 -5.74 -19.62 -17.46
N GLU A 70 -6.96 -19.13 -17.70
CA GLU A 70 -7.24 -17.83 -18.32
C GLU A 70 -6.75 -16.68 -17.42
N TYR A 71 -6.99 -16.80 -16.09
CA TYR A 71 -6.58 -15.77 -15.15
C TYR A 71 -5.04 -15.77 -14.94
N LYS A 72 -4.39 -16.93 -14.99
CA LYS A 72 -2.93 -17.01 -15.02
C LYS A 72 -2.35 -16.30 -16.25
N GLN A 73 -2.99 -16.45 -17.42
CA GLN A 73 -2.61 -15.72 -18.63
C GLN A 73 -2.82 -14.19 -18.46
N GLU A 74 -3.90 -13.76 -17.80
CA GLU A 74 -4.11 -12.34 -17.48
C GLU A 74 -3.04 -11.81 -16.52
N LEU A 75 -2.67 -12.58 -15.48
CA LEU A 75 -1.58 -12.24 -14.56
C LEU A 75 -0.25 -12.09 -15.29
N PHE A 76 0.03 -12.98 -16.23
CA PHE A 76 1.23 -12.93 -17.10
C PHE A 76 1.18 -11.71 -18.02
N ASN A 77 0.11 -11.53 -18.78
CA ASN A 77 -0.01 -10.45 -19.76
C ASN A 77 0.08 -9.07 -19.12
N SER A 78 -0.61 -8.89 -18.00
CA SER A 78 -0.62 -7.60 -17.28
C SER A 78 0.75 -7.19 -16.72
N ARG A 79 1.69 -8.12 -16.59
CA ARG A 79 3.04 -7.89 -16.06
C ARG A 79 4.10 -7.96 -17.14
N ILE A 80 4.26 -9.12 -17.76
CA ILE A 80 5.37 -9.39 -18.68
C ILE A 80 5.17 -8.67 -20.02
N VAL A 81 3.97 -8.74 -20.61
CA VAL A 81 3.72 -8.08 -21.89
C VAL A 81 3.77 -6.56 -21.74
N VAL A 82 3.23 -6.01 -20.65
CA VAL A 82 3.32 -4.57 -20.38
C VAL A 82 4.77 -4.14 -20.19
N THR A 83 5.55 -4.87 -19.39
CA THR A 83 7.00 -4.60 -19.21
C THR A 83 7.76 -4.69 -20.52
N HIS A 84 7.48 -5.71 -21.35
CA HIS A 84 8.06 -5.85 -22.67
C HIS A 84 7.82 -4.62 -23.55
N ARG A 85 6.58 -4.10 -23.56
CA ARG A 85 6.24 -2.91 -24.36
C ARG A 85 6.92 -1.65 -23.84
N ILE A 86 7.06 -1.49 -22.52
CA ILE A 86 7.85 -0.40 -21.94
C ILE A 86 9.31 -0.50 -22.37
N VAL A 87 9.93 -1.67 -22.21
CA VAL A 87 11.34 -1.90 -22.58
C VAL A 87 11.56 -1.65 -24.08
N ARG A 88 10.67 -2.13 -24.94
CA ARG A 88 10.73 -1.82 -26.40
C ARG A 88 10.65 -0.33 -26.68
N ALA A 89 9.73 0.37 -26.01
CA ALA A 89 9.60 1.82 -26.18
C ALA A 89 10.87 2.55 -25.70
N LEU A 90 11.44 2.16 -24.55
CA LEU A 90 12.71 2.71 -24.05
C LEU A 90 13.87 2.50 -25.02
N ASN A 91 13.92 1.35 -25.71
CA ASN A 91 14.93 1.12 -26.75
C ASN A 91 14.79 2.08 -27.94
N ALA A 92 13.56 2.46 -28.30
CA ALA A 92 13.25 3.33 -29.42
C ALA A 92 13.40 4.84 -29.11
N VAL A 93 13.33 5.22 -27.82
CA VAL A 93 13.48 6.62 -27.40
C VAL A 93 14.92 7.09 -27.56
N LYS A 94 15.12 8.26 -28.17
CA LYS A 94 16.45 8.86 -28.33
C LYS A 94 17.04 9.34 -27.01
N THR A 95 16.29 10.19 -26.29
CA THR A 95 16.66 10.63 -24.93
C THR A 95 15.94 9.77 -23.92
N LYS A 96 16.66 8.80 -23.35
CA LYS A 96 16.08 7.81 -22.45
C LYS A 96 15.82 8.39 -21.06
N PRO A 97 14.74 7.99 -20.38
CA PRO A 97 14.60 8.21 -18.94
C PRO A 97 15.82 7.74 -18.16
N LYS A 98 16.19 8.44 -17.11
CA LYS A 98 17.35 8.11 -16.28
C LYS A 98 17.15 6.86 -15.42
N LEU A 99 15.89 6.56 -15.06
CA LEU A 99 15.53 5.50 -14.13
C LEU A 99 14.27 4.77 -14.60
N MET A 100 14.32 3.44 -14.51
CA MET A 100 13.14 2.57 -14.53
C MET A 100 13.04 1.83 -13.21
N ILE A 101 11.93 2.00 -12.47
CA ILE A 101 11.57 1.20 -11.31
C ILE A 101 10.50 0.19 -11.76
N SER A 102 10.79 -1.09 -11.69
CA SER A 102 9.86 -2.16 -12.05
C SER A 102 9.46 -2.97 -10.82
N ALA A 103 8.17 -3.07 -10.57
CA ALA A 103 7.65 -3.91 -9.51
C ALA A 103 7.93 -5.39 -9.79
N SER A 104 8.10 -6.15 -8.72
CA SER A 104 8.14 -7.60 -8.59
C SER A 104 7.54 -7.97 -7.24
N ALA A 105 7.69 -9.21 -6.78
CA ALA A 105 7.18 -9.65 -5.49
C ALA A 105 8.14 -10.61 -4.79
N VAL A 106 8.05 -10.66 -3.46
CA VAL A 106 8.82 -11.62 -2.63
C VAL A 106 8.48 -13.08 -2.91
N GLY A 107 7.38 -13.35 -3.61
CA GLY A 107 7.05 -14.68 -4.14
C GLY A 107 8.09 -15.25 -5.11
N TYR A 108 9.10 -14.48 -5.48
CA TYR A 108 10.31 -14.97 -6.17
C TYR A 108 11.06 -16.00 -5.34
N TYR A 109 11.12 -15.83 -4.01
CA TYR A 109 11.90 -16.65 -3.10
C TYR A 109 11.19 -17.94 -2.66
N PRO A 110 11.95 -18.99 -2.31
CA PRO A 110 11.36 -20.18 -1.70
C PRO A 110 10.87 -19.87 -0.28
N PRO A 111 9.78 -20.52 0.18
CA PRO A 111 9.20 -20.24 1.49
C PRO A 111 10.04 -20.75 2.67
N GLU A 112 10.86 -21.78 2.49
CA GLU A 112 11.59 -22.44 3.57
C GLU A 112 12.93 -21.77 3.89
N VAL A 113 13.39 -20.84 3.06
CA VAL A 113 14.71 -20.21 3.16
C VAL A 113 14.60 -18.78 3.61
N GLU A 114 15.40 -18.40 4.60
CA GLU A 114 15.61 -16.98 4.90
C GLU A 114 16.38 -16.33 3.75
N ALA A 115 15.76 -15.36 3.11
CA ALA A 115 16.23 -14.78 1.87
C ALA A 115 16.38 -13.26 1.95
N ASP A 116 17.33 -12.76 1.19
CA ASP A 116 17.50 -11.34 0.89
C ASP A 116 17.84 -11.16 -0.60
N GLU A 117 18.23 -9.97 -1.00
CA GLU A 117 18.53 -9.65 -2.39
C GLU A 117 19.80 -10.34 -2.93
N TYR A 118 20.66 -10.86 -2.06
CA TYR A 118 21.86 -11.64 -2.41
C TYR A 118 21.55 -13.12 -2.59
N THR A 119 20.37 -13.57 -2.16
CA THR A 119 19.92 -14.95 -2.31
C THR A 119 19.63 -15.25 -3.78
N ARG A 120 20.38 -16.20 -4.34
CA ARG A 120 20.27 -16.60 -5.75
C ARG A 120 19.19 -17.65 -5.99
N THR A 121 18.82 -18.39 -4.94
CA THR A 121 17.83 -19.48 -5.03
C THR A 121 16.45 -18.88 -5.29
N ARG A 122 15.82 -19.38 -6.33
CA ARG A 122 14.44 -19.06 -6.71
C ARG A 122 13.49 -20.13 -6.13
N GLY A 123 12.29 -19.73 -5.74
CA GLY A 123 11.21 -20.66 -5.38
C GLY A 123 10.67 -21.43 -6.59
N GLU A 124 9.74 -22.31 -6.32
CA GLU A 124 9.05 -23.13 -7.32
C GLU A 124 7.59 -22.72 -7.46
N GLY A 125 6.97 -23.13 -8.57
CA GLY A 125 5.57 -22.92 -8.87
C GLY A 125 5.24 -21.58 -9.54
N PHE A 126 3.98 -21.42 -9.87
CA PHE A 126 3.48 -20.35 -10.75
C PHE A 126 3.91 -18.93 -10.31
N LEU A 127 3.82 -18.64 -9.02
CA LEU A 127 4.15 -17.29 -8.52
C LEU A 127 5.62 -16.94 -8.70
N SER A 128 6.52 -17.89 -8.39
CA SER A 128 7.95 -17.70 -8.57
C SER A 128 8.32 -17.60 -10.05
N ASP A 129 7.69 -18.42 -10.90
CA ASP A 129 7.87 -18.36 -12.35
C ASP A 129 7.41 -17.04 -12.94
N LEU A 130 6.27 -16.54 -12.47
CA LEU A 130 5.74 -15.23 -12.86
C LEU A 130 6.70 -14.09 -12.48
N CYS A 131 7.21 -14.08 -11.24
CA CYS A 131 8.16 -13.07 -10.77
C CYS A 131 9.47 -13.15 -11.57
N TYR A 132 9.98 -14.34 -11.82
CA TYR A 132 11.18 -14.55 -12.62
C TYR A 132 11.04 -14.03 -14.05
N ALA A 133 9.95 -14.39 -14.74
CA ALA A 133 9.67 -13.92 -16.08
C ALA A 133 9.53 -12.38 -16.15
N TRP A 134 8.87 -11.81 -15.15
CA TRP A 134 8.70 -10.37 -15.03
C TRP A 134 10.03 -9.64 -14.87
N GLU A 135 10.88 -10.09 -13.93
CA GLU A 135 12.22 -9.52 -13.71
C GLU A 135 13.14 -9.73 -14.92
N LYS A 136 13.07 -10.90 -15.55
CA LYS A 136 13.84 -11.19 -16.78
C LYS A 136 13.53 -10.20 -17.90
N GLU A 137 12.25 -9.85 -18.05
CA GLU A 137 11.85 -8.86 -19.05
C GLU A 137 12.30 -7.44 -18.67
N ALA A 138 12.17 -7.05 -17.38
CA ALA A 138 12.64 -5.75 -16.90
C ALA A 138 14.17 -5.58 -17.07
N LYS A 139 14.94 -6.64 -16.89
CA LYS A 139 16.41 -6.65 -17.07
C LYS A 139 16.87 -6.39 -18.51
N ARG A 140 15.97 -6.39 -19.48
CA ARG A 140 16.23 -5.96 -20.85
C ARG A 140 16.14 -4.44 -21.04
N CYS A 141 15.93 -3.70 -19.93
CA CYS A 141 15.96 -2.25 -19.93
C CYS A 141 17.29 -1.74 -20.53
N PRO A 142 17.24 -0.83 -21.53
CA PRO A 142 18.43 -0.39 -22.23
C PRO A 142 19.24 0.61 -21.40
N GLU A 143 20.55 0.54 -21.53
CA GLU A 143 21.42 1.61 -21.05
C GLU A 143 21.20 2.92 -21.84
N PRO A 144 21.40 4.10 -21.24
CA PRO A 144 21.89 4.33 -19.85
C PRO A 144 20.79 4.36 -18.78
N THR A 145 19.59 3.88 -19.07
CA THR A 145 18.49 3.86 -18.09
C THR A 145 18.85 2.92 -16.93
N ARG A 146 19.01 3.45 -15.74
CA ARG A 146 19.23 2.70 -14.52
C ARG A 146 17.98 1.89 -14.17
N LEU A 147 18.14 0.60 -13.86
CA LEU A 147 17.04 -0.27 -13.47
C LEU A 147 17.04 -0.56 -11.97
N VAL A 148 15.90 -0.35 -11.34
CA VAL A 148 15.61 -0.82 -9.98
C VAL A 148 14.42 -1.77 -10.05
N ILE A 149 14.59 -2.99 -9.54
CA ILE A 149 13.53 -4.00 -9.41
C ILE A 149 13.12 -4.07 -7.94
N THR A 150 11.85 -3.90 -7.67
CA THR A 150 11.32 -3.84 -6.30
C THR A 150 10.43 -5.06 -6.02
N ARG A 151 10.91 -5.97 -5.16
CA ARG A 151 10.16 -7.15 -4.71
C ARG A 151 9.29 -6.77 -3.52
N PHE A 152 8.00 -6.61 -3.75
CA PHE A 152 7.06 -6.22 -2.71
C PHE A 152 6.68 -7.39 -1.81
N GLY A 153 6.69 -7.15 -0.49
CA GLY A 153 5.87 -7.90 0.47
C GLY A 153 4.41 -7.47 0.39
N VAL A 154 3.60 -7.92 1.34
CA VAL A 154 2.20 -7.49 1.46
C VAL A 154 2.16 -6.02 1.84
N VAL A 155 1.59 -5.19 0.96
CA VAL A 155 1.49 -3.74 1.19
C VAL A 155 0.28 -3.45 2.07
N LEU A 156 0.54 -2.84 3.21
CA LEU A 156 -0.46 -2.58 4.25
C LEU A 156 -0.66 -1.08 4.47
N SER A 157 -1.92 -0.71 4.61
CA SER A 157 -2.33 0.62 5.06
C SER A 157 -3.68 0.51 5.79
N PRO A 158 -3.89 1.25 6.89
CA PRO A 158 -5.14 1.20 7.66
C PRO A 158 -6.39 1.54 6.84
N ASP A 159 -6.25 2.38 5.84
CA ASP A 159 -7.33 2.97 5.03
C ASP A 159 -7.70 2.16 3.78
N GLY A 160 -7.06 1.01 3.52
CA GLY A 160 -7.44 0.22 2.35
C GLY A 160 -6.58 -0.99 2.04
N GLY A 161 -6.70 -1.46 0.80
CA GLY A 161 -5.87 -2.55 0.27
C GLY A 161 -6.05 -3.88 0.99
N ALA A 162 -4.94 -4.59 1.20
CA ALA A 162 -4.93 -5.90 1.85
C ALA A 162 -5.37 -5.84 3.32
N MET A 163 -5.01 -4.78 4.04
CA MET A 163 -5.40 -4.58 5.43
C MET A 163 -6.92 -4.53 5.58
N GLN A 164 -7.63 -3.80 4.72
CA GLN A 164 -9.08 -3.70 4.79
C GLN A 164 -9.77 -5.06 4.56
N GLN A 165 -9.21 -5.92 3.69
CA GLN A 165 -9.72 -7.27 3.48
C GLN A 165 -9.58 -8.15 4.73
N MET A 166 -8.50 -7.97 5.49
CA MET A 166 -8.28 -8.66 6.78
C MET A 166 -9.16 -8.09 7.90
N LEU A 167 -9.41 -6.78 7.90
CA LEU A 167 -10.19 -6.11 8.92
C LEU A 167 -11.70 -6.34 8.82
N ARG A 168 -12.25 -6.46 7.61
CA ARG A 168 -13.70 -6.66 7.42
C ARG A 168 -14.27 -7.85 8.21
N PRO A 169 -13.74 -9.08 8.09
CA PRO A 169 -14.22 -10.20 8.90
C PRO A 169 -13.97 -10.00 10.40
N LEU A 170 -12.85 -9.43 10.79
CA LEU A 170 -12.54 -9.12 12.19
C LEU A 170 -13.55 -8.15 12.79
N GLN A 171 -13.87 -7.08 12.10
CA GLN A 171 -14.83 -6.07 12.56
C GLN A 171 -16.25 -6.65 12.67
N ALA A 172 -16.64 -7.55 11.77
CA ALA A 172 -17.95 -8.19 11.76
C ALA A 172 -18.10 -9.24 12.86
N THR A 173 -17.05 -10.04 13.12
CA THR A 173 -17.12 -11.19 14.03
C THR A 173 -16.45 -10.96 15.38
N LYS A 174 -15.62 -9.91 15.50
CA LYS A 174 -14.70 -9.67 16.63
C LYS A 174 -13.72 -10.82 16.87
N VAL A 175 -13.43 -11.60 15.81
CA VAL A 175 -12.46 -12.69 15.82
C VAL A 175 -11.37 -12.41 14.81
N ALA A 176 -10.13 -12.32 15.25
CA ALA A 176 -8.98 -12.24 14.35
C ALA A 176 -8.68 -13.65 13.82
N THR A 177 -8.52 -13.79 12.51
CA THR A 177 -8.35 -15.08 11.86
C THR A 177 -7.03 -15.16 11.10
N ALA A 178 -6.07 -15.92 11.62
CA ALA A 178 -4.84 -16.27 10.93
C ALA A 178 -5.11 -17.35 9.88
N ILE A 179 -4.45 -17.25 8.74
CA ILE A 179 -4.65 -18.14 7.59
C ILE A 179 -3.56 -19.21 7.55
N GLY A 180 -3.94 -20.45 7.27
CA GLY A 180 -2.99 -21.59 7.13
C GLY A 180 -2.48 -22.07 8.47
N PRO A 181 -1.21 -22.53 8.58
CA PRO A 181 -0.64 -23.00 9.83
C PRO A 181 -0.41 -21.87 10.86
N GLY A 182 -0.38 -20.63 10.43
CA GLY A 182 -0.11 -19.45 11.27
C GLY A 182 1.39 -19.23 11.53
N THR A 183 2.20 -20.27 11.43
CA THR A 183 3.66 -20.21 11.69
C THR A 183 4.47 -19.68 10.52
N GLN A 184 3.88 -19.64 9.32
CA GLN A 184 4.56 -19.12 8.13
C GLN A 184 4.86 -17.62 8.29
N SER A 185 5.97 -17.19 7.71
CA SER A 185 6.38 -15.78 7.70
C SER A 185 5.37 -14.91 6.96
N PHE A 186 5.19 -13.70 7.45
CA PHE A 186 4.34 -12.69 6.82
C PHE A 186 5.17 -11.46 6.43
N PRO A 187 5.78 -11.48 5.23
CA PRO A 187 6.56 -10.35 4.74
C PRO A 187 5.63 -9.22 4.32
N TRP A 188 5.72 -8.09 4.99
CA TRP A 188 4.85 -6.93 4.78
C TRP A 188 5.64 -5.63 4.72
N ILE A 189 5.04 -4.59 4.18
CA ILE A 189 5.54 -3.21 4.22
C ILE A 189 4.38 -2.24 4.39
N ALA A 190 4.57 -1.18 5.17
CA ALA A 190 3.62 -0.08 5.21
C ALA A 190 3.61 0.68 3.87
N LEU A 191 2.44 1.01 3.34
CA LEU A 191 2.29 1.76 2.10
C LEU A 191 3.06 3.08 2.12
N HIS A 192 3.09 3.75 3.28
CA HIS A 192 3.88 4.97 3.47
C HIS A 192 5.38 4.73 3.23
N ASP A 193 5.96 3.68 3.81
CA ASP A 193 7.37 3.36 3.60
C ASP A 193 7.66 2.87 2.18
N LEU A 194 6.71 2.20 1.53
CA LEU A 194 6.81 1.88 0.11
C LEU A 194 6.92 3.16 -0.74
N CYS A 195 6.06 4.14 -0.51
CA CYS A 195 6.11 5.42 -1.23
C CYS A 195 7.43 6.16 -0.99
N ARG A 196 7.93 6.16 0.27
CA ARG A 196 9.23 6.73 0.63
C ARG A 196 10.39 6.01 -0.04
N ALA A 197 10.34 4.69 -0.13
CA ALA A 197 11.37 3.91 -0.82
C ALA A 197 11.41 4.21 -2.32
N MET A 198 10.25 4.40 -2.96
CA MET A 198 10.19 4.81 -4.36
C MET A 198 10.82 6.19 -4.58
N GLU A 199 10.54 7.16 -3.72
CA GLU A 199 11.16 8.49 -3.75
C GLU A 199 12.67 8.40 -3.47
N PHE A 200 13.07 7.54 -2.52
CA PHE A 200 14.47 7.29 -2.22
C PHE A 200 15.26 6.82 -3.44
N PHE A 201 14.73 5.87 -4.23
CA PHE A 201 15.37 5.42 -5.47
C PHE A 201 15.49 6.52 -6.52
N ILE A 202 14.55 7.45 -6.56
CA ILE A 202 14.60 8.61 -7.47
C ILE A 202 15.76 9.55 -7.09
N GLY A 203 15.95 9.77 -5.79
CA GLY A 203 16.97 10.69 -5.26
C GLY A 203 18.38 10.10 -5.10
N HIS A 204 18.54 8.76 -5.19
CA HIS A 204 19.80 8.06 -4.93
C HIS A 204 20.28 7.31 -6.18
N GLU A 205 21.09 7.96 -6.99
CA GLU A 205 21.53 7.45 -8.31
C GLU A 205 22.39 6.18 -8.21
N GLU A 206 23.01 5.92 -7.05
CA GLU A 206 23.80 4.71 -6.77
C GLU A 206 22.92 3.45 -6.60
N THR A 207 21.61 3.59 -6.37
CA THR A 207 20.72 2.45 -6.19
C THR A 207 20.39 1.79 -7.52
N GLN A 208 20.78 0.53 -7.69
CA GLN A 208 20.56 -0.26 -8.92
C GLN A 208 20.33 -1.73 -8.59
N GLY A 209 19.56 -2.42 -9.44
CA GLY A 209 19.28 -3.85 -9.31
C GLY A 209 18.09 -4.16 -8.41
N VAL A 210 18.13 -5.25 -7.66
CA VAL A 210 16.98 -5.76 -6.89
C VAL A 210 16.98 -5.20 -5.47
N PHE A 211 15.80 -4.79 -5.00
CA PHE A 211 15.53 -4.38 -3.61
C PHE A 211 14.24 -5.02 -3.09
N ASN A 212 14.30 -5.58 -1.89
CA ASN A 212 13.12 -6.10 -1.19
C ASN A 212 12.40 -4.97 -0.46
N LEU A 213 11.16 -4.72 -0.81
CA LEU A 213 10.31 -3.77 -0.11
C LEU A 213 9.47 -4.52 0.94
N VAL A 214 10.10 -4.82 2.05
CA VAL A 214 9.51 -5.45 3.24
C VAL A 214 9.96 -4.70 4.49
N ALA A 215 9.14 -4.68 5.53
CA ALA A 215 9.54 -4.15 6.83
C ALA A 215 10.66 -5.01 7.43
N PRO A 216 11.58 -4.42 8.23
CA PRO A 216 12.70 -5.17 8.80
C PRO A 216 12.25 -6.22 9.83
N GLN A 217 11.08 -6.04 10.46
CA GLN A 217 10.56 -7.01 11.41
C GLN A 217 10.18 -8.33 10.72
N GLN A 218 10.76 -9.43 11.19
CA GLN A 218 10.31 -10.78 10.86
C GLN A 218 9.17 -11.15 11.81
N ILE A 219 8.01 -11.51 11.25
CA ILE A 219 6.81 -11.86 12.03
C ILE A 219 6.09 -13.03 11.37
N SER A 220 5.46 -13.88 12.19
CA SER A 220 4.60 -14.93 11.68
C SER A 220 3.22 -14.38 11.28
N GLN A 221 2.49 -15.12 10.46
CA GLN A 221 1.10 -14.80 10.11
C GLN A 221 0.20 -14.75 11.35
N TYR A 222 0.40 -15.67 12.29
CA TYR A 222 -0.35 -15.70 13.55
C TYR A 222 -0.05 -14.46 14.40
N ASP A 223 1.22 -14.17 14.65
CA ASP A 223 1.61 -13.04 15.49
C ASP A 223 1.14 -11.71 14.89
N PHE A 224 1.27 -11.55 13.57
CA PHE A 224 0.73 -10.37 12.87
C PHE A 224 -0.78 -10.25 13.08
N THR A 225 -1.52 -11.34 12.90
CA THR A 225 -2.98 -11.37 13.05
C THR A 225 -3.40 -11.11 14.50
N HIS A 226 -2.61 -11.63 15.46
CA HIS A 226 -2.83 -11.41 16.87
C HIS A 226 -2.63 -9.95 17.28
N GLU A 227 -1.55 -9.32 16.83
CA GLU A 227 -1.30 -7.89 17.09
C GLU A 227 -2.37 -7.00 16.40
N MET A 228 -2.78 -7.35 15.18
CA MET A 228 -3.92 -6.70 14.53
C MET A 228 -5.20 -6.88 15.34
N GLY A 229 -5.45 -8.09 15.86
CA GLY A 229 -6.60 -8.39 16.73
C GLY A 229 -6.62 -7.52 17.98
N LYS A 230 -5.48 -7.37 18.67
CA LYS A 230 -5.34 -6.47 19.83
C LYS A 230 -5.66 -5.02 19.45
N ALA A 231 -5.06 -4.53 18.37
CA ALA A 231 -5.23 -3.15 17.91
C ALA A 231 -6.69 -2.82 17.57
N TYR A 232 -7.45 -3.79 17.05
CA TYR A 232 -8.86 -3.62 16.66
C TYR A 232 -9.84 -4.30 17.63
N GLN A 233 -9.42 -4.60 18.86
CA GLN A 233 -10.26 -5.10 19.96
C GLN A 233 -11.00 -6.40 19.62
N ALA A 234 -10.29 -7.35 19.01
CA ALA A 234 -10.79 -8.71 18.83
C ALA A 234 -10.87 -9.43 20.18
N TRP A 235 -11.89 -10.26 20.34
CA TRP A 235 -12.03 -11.09 21.55
C TRP A 235 -11.02 -12.24 21.59
N THR A 236 -10.67 -12.74 20.42
CA THR A 236 -9.74 -13.86 20.29
C THR A 236 -9.09 -13.89 18.91
N THR A 237 -7.99 -14.64 18.82
CA THR A 237 -7.33 -14.98 17.55
C THR A 237 -7.43 -16.48 17.34
N ILE A 238 -7.90 -16.88 16.17
CA ILE A 238 -8.02 -18.28 15.75
C ILE A 238 -7.18 -18.55 14.50
N VAL A 239 -6.92 -19.82 14.22
CA VAL A 239 -6.26 -20.27 13.00
C VAL A 239 -7.29 -20.97 12.12
N ALA A 240 -7.49 -20.46 10.90
CA ALA A 240 -8.36 -21.09 9.92
C ALA A 240 -7.55 -22.07 9.06
N PRO A 241 -8.01 -23.33 8.94
CA PRO A 241 -7.25 -24.35 8.23
C PRO A 241 -7.13 -24.04 6.75
N GLN A 242 -5.94 -24.30 6.18
CA GLN A 242 -5.62 -24.04 4.77
C GLN A 242 -6.64 -24.68 3.79
N ARG A 243 -7.20 -25.84 4.15
CA ARG A 243 -8.17 -26.54 3.32
C ARG A 243 -9.42 -25.70 3.02
N ALA A 244 -9.88 -24.88 3.96
CA ALA A 244 -11.01 -23.99 3.76
C ALA A 244 -10.72 -22.93 2.68
N PHE A 245 -9.50 -22.37 2.69
CA PHE A 245 -9.09 -21.38 1.67
C PHE A 245 -8.88 -21.98 0.28
N ARG A 246 -8.42 -23.24 0.20
CA ARG A 246 -8.26 -23.94 -1.10
C ARG A 246 -9.58 -24.12 -1.83
N ILE A 247 -10.69 -24.28 -1.11
CA ILE A 247 -12.04 -24.40 -1.73
C ILE A 247 -12.40 -23.09 -2.45
N PHE A 248 -12.14 -21.93 -1.86
CA PHE A 248 -12.50 -20.62 -2.40
C PHE A 248 -11.48 -20.08 -3.40
N TYR A 249 -10.20 -20.18 -3.08
CA TYR A 249 -9.09 -19.57 -3.85
C TYR A 249 -8.36 -20.55 -4.76
N GLY A 250 -8.60 -21.86 -4.65
CA GLY A 250 -7.89 -22.87 -5.42
C GLY A 250 -6.37 -22.82 -5.17
N GLU A 251 -5.58 -22.83 -6.23
CA GLU A 251 -4.11 -22.75 -6.18
C GLU A 251 -3.62 -21.41 -5.59
N ALA A 252 -4.37 -20.33 -5.77
CA ALA A 252 -4.03 -19.02 -5.19
C ALA A 252 -4.00 -19.04 -3.65
N ALA A 253 -4.59 -20.05 -2.98
CA ALA A 253 -4.45 -20.23 -1.54
C ALA A 253 -2.99 -20.42 -1.11
N SER A 254 -2.13 -20.96 -1.97
CA SER A 254 -0.71 -21.15 -1.69
C SER A 254 0.01 -19.80 -1.46
N PHE A 255 -0.38 -18.75 -2.17
CA PHE A 255 0.13 -17.40 -1.96
C PHE A 255 -0.13 -16.87 -0.53
N LEU A 256 -1.26 -17.22 0.06
CA LEU A 256 -1.64 -16.80 1.40
C LEU A 256 -1.00 -17.65 2.51
N THR A 257 -0.59 -18.88 2.19
CA THR A 257 -0.16 -19.87 3.17
C THR A 257 1.32 -20.24 3.10
N ALA A 258 2.00 -19.90 2.00
CA ALA A 258 3.43 -20.08 1.83
C ALA A 258 4.13 -18.74 2.08
N GLY A 259 4.47 -18.45 3.32
CA GLY A 259 5.17 -17.20 3.68
C GLY A 259 6.65 -17.27 3.34
N GLN A 260 7.16 -16.25 2.69
CA GLN A 260 8.61 -16.10 2.46
C GLN A 260 9.23 -15.34 3.63
N LYS A 261 10.34 -15.84 4.15
CA LYS A 261 11.13 -15.19 5.20
C LYS A 261 12.17 -14.28 4.55
N VAL A 262 11.81 -12.99 4.36
CA VAL A 262 12.58 -12.05 3.53
C VAL A 262 13.07 -10.87 4.34
N ARG A 263 14.31 -10.42 4.07
CA ARG A 263 14.93 -9.23 4.66
C ARG A 263 15.17 -8.14 3.61
N PRO A 264 15.05 -6.86 3.96
CA PRO A 264 15.35 -5.73 3.09
C PRO A 264 16.83 -5.32 3.23
N THR A 265 17.76 -6.27 3.03
CA THR A 265 19.19 -6.10 3.35
C THR A 265 19.77 -4.93 2.57
N ARG A 266 19.61 -4.89 1.24
CA ARG A 266 20.17 -3.85 0.38
C ARG A 266 19.54 -2.48 0.60
N LEU A 267 18.26 -2.43 0.95
CA LEU A 267 17.59 -1.17 1.24
C LEU A 267 18.14 -0.53 2.53
N LEU A 268 18.43 -1.36 3.55
CA LEU A 268 19.08 -0.91 4.79
C LEU A 268 20.54 -0.50 4.56
N GLU A 269 21.30 -1.28 3.78
CA GLU A 269 22.69 -0.96 3.40
C GLU A 269 22.77 0.35 2.60
N ALA A 270 21.80 0.64 1.76
CA ALA A 270 21.69 1.91 1.05
C ALA A 270 21.34 3.10 1.96
N GLY A 271 21.09 2.87 3.25
CA GLY A 271 20.82 3.93 4.23
C GLY A 271 19.34 4.31 4.37
N PHE A 272 18.41 3.56 3.75
CA PHE A 272 16.99 3.81 3.92
C PHE A 272 16.54 3.54 5.36
N ARG A 273 15.75 4.47 5.92
CA ARG A 273 15.21 4.36 7.28
C ARG A 273 13.70 4.20 7.22
N PHE A 274 13.20 3.07 7.73
CA PHE A 274 11.77 2.81 7.82
C PHE A 274 11.11 3.70 8.87
N SER A 275 9.97 4.29 8.56
CA SER A 275 9.11 4.98 9.55
C SER A 275 8.25 3.97 10.32
N VAL A 276 7.90 2.86 9.67
CA VAL A 276 7.06 1.79 10.22
C VAL A 276 7.83 0.46 10.16
N PRO A 277 8.86 0.29 11.02
CA PRO A 277 9.74 -0.89 10.97
C PRO A 277 9.11 -2.16 11.55
N ASN A 278 8.01 -2.05 12.30
CA ASN A 278 7.36 -3.14 13.01
C ASN A 278 5.84 -2.92 13.14
N VAL A 279 5.14 -3.97 13.53
CA VAL A 279 3.67 -3.95 13.68
C VAL A 279 3.18 -3.01 14.77
N GLU A 280 3.97 -2.80 15.82
CA GLU A 280 3.64 -1.83 16.87
C GLU A 280 3.51 -0.42 16.28
N ARG A 281 4.43 -0.03 15.41
CA ARG A 281 4.35 1.24 14.69
C ARG A 281 3.25 1.27 13.65
N LEU A 282 2.97 0.13 12.98
CA LEU A 282 1.88 0.02 12.01
C LEU A 282 0.53 0.30 12.66
N PHE A 283 0.31 -0.25 13.85
CA PHE A 283 -0.94 -0.11 14.60
C PHE A 283 -0.95 1.07 15.58
N LYS A 284 0.16 1.81 15.69
CA LYS A 284 0.22 3.03 16.50
C LYS A 284 -0.70 4.09 15.91
N GLY A 285 -1.73 4.48 16.65
CA GLY A 285 -2.79 5.39 16.17
C GLY A 285 -4.12 4.67 15.91
N THR A 286 -4.13 3.32 15.90
CA THR A 286 -5.36 2.51 15.99
C THR A 286 -5.72 2.18 17.45
N ASP A 287 -4.97 2.75 18.40
CA ASP A 287 -5.29 2.65 19.82
C ASP A 287 -6.62 3.38 20.05
N HIS A 288 -7.67 2.57 20.23
CA HIS A 288 -9.02 3.02 20.57
C HIS A 288 -9.21 3.16 22.08
N THR A 289 -8.14 3.08 22.88
CA THR A 289 -8.23 3.38 24.30
C THR A 289 -8.59 4.85 24.47
N THR A 290 -9.65 5.10 25.18
CA THR A 290 -10.04 6.45 25.58
C THR A 290 -9.03 7.01 26.58
N VAL A 291 -8.90 8.32 26.64
CA VAL A 291 -8.11 8.96 27.69
C VAL A 291 -8.64 8.53 29.06
N LYS A 292 -7.75 8.14 29.97
CA LYS A 292 -8.14 7.67 31.31
C LYS A 292 -8.86 8.74 32.13
N ILE A 293 -8.51 9.99 31.90
CA ILE A 293 -9.12 11.16 32.56
C ILE A 293 -9.28 12.26 31.51
N LEU A 294 -10.52 12.68 31.26
CA LEU A 294 -10.84 13.80 30.37
C LEU A 294 -11.17 15.02 31.21
N ASP A 295 -10.34 16.07 31.14
CA ASP A 295 -10.69 17.37 31.70
C ASP A 295 -11.73 18.05 30.81
N LEU A 296 -13.00 17.86 31.15
CA LEU A 296 -14.13 18.38 30.38
C LEU A 296 -14.07 19.88 30.19
N LYS A 297 -13.65 20.64 31.20
CA LYS A 297 -13.58 22.12 31.10
C LYS A 297 -12.56 22.55 30.07
N ARG A 298 -11.42 21.87 30.01
CA ARG A 298 -10.36 22.14 29.01
C ARG A 298 -10.73 21.61 27.64
N TYR A 299 -11.58 20.59 27.54
CA TYR A 299 -12.03 20.04 26.26
C TYR A 299 -13.12 20.90 25.60
N MET A 300 -13.85 21.71 26.36
CA MET A 300 -14.86 22.62 25.77
C MET A 300 -14.23 23.67 24.89
N GLY A 301 -15.00 24.17 23.96
CA GLY A 301 -14.61 25.26 23.04
C GLY A 301 -14.52 24.82 21.58
N LEU A 302 -13.83 25.63 20.79
CA LEU A 302 -13.68 25.46 19.36
C LEU A 302 -12.42 24.65 19.02
N TRP A 303 -12.62 23.57 18.26
CA TRP A 303 -11.57 22.72 17.75
C TRP A 303 -11.50 22.81 16.24
N TYR A 304 -10.30 22.92 15.71
CA TYR A 304 -10.04 22.89 14.27
C TYR A 304 -9.57 21.52 13.86
N GLU A 305 -10.16 20.97 12.80
CA GLU A 305 -9.68 19.73 12.23
C GLU A 305 -8.35 19.97 11.47
N ILE A 306 -7.28 19.37 11.95
CA ILE A 306 -5.95 19.50 11.34
C ILE A 306 -5.75 18.45 10.24
N ALA A 307 -6.32 17.26 10.45
CA ALA A 307 -6.26 16.14 9.52
C ALA A 307 -7.40 15.16 9.77
N ARG A 308 -7.92 14.55 8.72
CA ARG A 308 -8.90 13.47 8.80
C ARG A 308 -8.67 12.41 7.72
N TYR A 309 -9.22 11.25 7.96
CA TYR A 309 -9.49 10.29 6.88
C TYR A 309 -10.82 10.65 6.23
N GLU A 310 -10.87 10.75 4.88
CA GLU A 310 -12.11 11.04 4.18
C GLU A 310 -13.19 9.99 4.53
N ASN A 311 -14.31 10.49 4.99
CA ASN A 311 -15.48 9.68 5.29
C ASN A 311 -16.68 10.13 4.46
N ARG A 312 -17.73 9.31 4.42
CA ARG A 312 -18.92 9.55 3.58
C ARG A 312 -19.64 10.87 3.92
N PHE A 313 -19.57 11.31 5.17
CA PHE A 313 -20.35 12.48 5.65
C PHE A 313 -19.60 13.79 5.43
N GLU A 314 -18.27 13.76 5.38
CA GLU A 314 -17.40 14.94 5.33
C GLU A 314 -16.64 15.07 4.01
N HIS A 315 -17.00 14.21 3.03
CA HIS A 315 -16.33 14.21 1.72
C HIS A 315 -16.41 15.56 1.03
N GLY A 316 -15.24 16.13 0.70
CA GLY A 316 -15.10 17.42 0.03
C GLY A 316 -15.37 18.63 0.92
N LEU A 317 -15.46 18.47 2.25
CA LEU A 317 -15.51 19.60 3.17
C LEU A 317 -14.09 20.10 3.50
N VAL A 318 -13.96 21.40 3.66
CA VAL A 318 -12.76 22.12 4.12
C VAL A 318 -13.11 23.00 5.30
N ASP A 319 -12.08 23.45 6.02
CA ASP A 319 -12.25 24.33 7.19
C ASP A 319 -13.23 23.75 8.21
N VAL A 320 -13.07 22.44 8.48
CA VAL A 320 -13.95 21.73 9.41
C VAL A 320 -13.60 22.10 10.85
N THR A 321 -14.62 22.47 11.60
CA THR A 321 -14.52 22.82 13.02
C THR A 321 -15.56 22.06 13.83
N ALA A 322 -15.24 21.77 15.09
CA ALA A 322 -16.15 21.21 16.07
C ALA A 322 -16.17 22.11 17.31
N THR A 323 -17.37 22.58 17.70
CA THR A 323 -17.55 23.35 18.94
C THR A 323 -18.25 22.48 19.99
N TYR A 324 -17.63 22.32 21.13
CA TYR A 324 -18.16 21.58 22.26
C TYR A 324 -18.60 22.53 23.36
N THR A 325 -19.84 22.39 23.81
CA THR A 325 -20.41 23.23 24.88
C THR A 325 -21.05 22.36 25.93
N LEU A 326 -20.58 22.48 27.18
CA LEU A 326 -21.18 21.79 28.33
C LEU A 326 -22.49 22.48 28.69
N ARG A 327 -23.57 21.71 28.75
CA ARG A 327 -24.91 22.18 29.12
C ARG A 327 -25.13 22.03 30.65
N PRO A 328 -26.09 22.79 31.20
CA PRO A 328 -26.44 22.67 32.63
C PRO A 328 -26.94 21.29 33.03
N ASP A 329 -27.48 20.51 32.10
CA ASP A 329 -27.95 19.14 32.30
C ASP A 329 -26.83 18.08 32.26
N GLY A 330 -25.56 18.51 32.16
CA GLY A 330 -24.40 17.62 32.08
C GLY A 330 -24.16 17.00 30.67
N MET A 331 -25.00 17.30 29.69
CA MET A 331 -24.78 16.89 28.33
C MET A 331 -23.85 17.85 27.59
N ILE A 332 -23.15 17.36 26.59
CA ILE A 332 -22.27 18.17 25.73
C ILE A 332 -22.99 18.41 24.42
N ARG A 333 -23.23 19.66 24.07
CA ARG A 333 -23.64 20.05 22.72
C ARG A 333 -22.42 20.03 21.83
N VAL A 334 -22.54 19.36 20.68
CA VAL A 334 -21.50 19.31 19.63
C VAL A 334 -22.05 19.99 18.39
N GLU A 335 -21.37 21.00 17.90
CA GLU A 335 -21.68 21.69 16.67
C GLU A 335 -20.51 21.53 15.68
N ASN A 336 -20.72 20.74 14.64
CA ASN A 336 -19.74 20.51 13.58
C ASN A 336 -20.07 21.44 12.41
N ARG A 337 -19.10 22.19 11.92
CA ARG A 337 -19.22 23.06 10.75
C ARG A 337 -18.14 22.68 9.74
N GLY A 338 -18.54 22.55 8.46
CA GLY A 338 -17.61 22.33 7.35
C GLY A 338 -18.09 23.06 6.11
N CYS A 339 -17.17 23.54 5.30
CA CYS A 339 -17.45 24.34 4.10
C CYS A 339 -17.02 23.60 2.84
N LYS A 340 -17.82 23.69 1.77
CA LYS A 340 -17.39 23.28 0.42
C LYS A 340 -16.92 24.52 -0.32
N ARG A 341 -15.68 24.49 -0.81
CA ARG A 341 -15.17 25.53 -1.69
C ARG A 341 -15.83 25.41 -3.07
N ASN A 342 -16.85 26.22 -3.30
CA ASN A 342 -17.44 26.43 -4.62
C ASN A 342 -17.27 27.91 -4.99
N SER A 343 -16.44 28.20 -5.99
CA SER A 343 -16.36 29.56 -6.53
C SER A 343 -17.74 29.98 -7.13
N PRO A 344 -18.28 31.17 -6.87
CA PRO A 344 -17.70 32.31 -6.13
C PRO A 344 -18.01 32.36 -4.62
N TYR A 345 -18.79 31.43 -4.05
CA TYR A 345 -19.19 31.47 -2.63
C TYR A 345 -18.98 30.11 -1.95
N ASP A 346 -18.38 30.15 -0.77
CA ASP A 346 -18.24 28.96 0.07
C ASP A 346 -19.59 28.58 0.70
N ILE A 347 -20.05 27.36 0.48
CA ILE A 347 -21.26 26.84 1.10
C ILE A 347 -20.87 26.06 2.36
N CYS A 348 -21.19 26.61 3.52
CA CYS A 348 -20.93 25.96 4.80
C CYS A 348 -22.19 25.25 5.30
N LYS A 349 -21.99 24.06 5.88
CA LYS A 349 -23.03 23.28 6.55
C LYS A 349 -22.68 23.09 8.02
N THR A 350 -23.70 23.15 8.85
CA THR A 350 -23.58 22.89 10.29
C THR A 350 -24.43 21.68 10.66
N ALA A 351 -23.85 20.75 11.41
CA ALA A 351 -24.54 19.61 11.99
C ALA A 351 -24.46 19.69 13.53
N ASN A 352 -25.61 19.56 14.17
CA ASN A 352 -25.69 19.58 15.64
C ASN A 352 -25.88 18.16 16.18
N GLY A 353 -25.14 17.83 17.21
CA GLY A 353 -25.20 16.57 17.93
C GLY A 353 -25.15 16.77 19.45
N HIS A 354 -25.37 15.70 20.18
CA HIS A 354 -25.24 15.68 21.61
C HIS A 354 -24.39 14.49 22.03
N ALA A 355 -23.45 14.71 22.94
CA ALA A 355 -22.65 13.65 23.55
C ALA A 355 -22.97 13.59 25.06
N LYS A 356 -22.95 12.36 25.59
CA LYS A 356 -23.13 12.10 27.02
C LYS A 356 -21.94 11.26 27.48
N ILE A 357 -21.39 11.60 28.62
CA ILE A 357 -20.45 10.73 29.31
C ILE A 357 -21.30 9.75 30.16
N PRO A 358 -21.23 8.44 29.85
CA PRO A 358 -22.05 7.45 30.56
C PRO A 358 -21.75 7.42 32.07
N ASP A 359 -20.49 7.59 32.42
CA ASP A 359 -20.01 7.69 33.81
C ASP A 359 -19.07 8.90 33.91
N PRO A 360 -19.43 9.92 34.69
CA PRO A 360 -18.58 11.10 34.88
C PRO A 360 -17.21 10.82 35.49
N THR A 361 -17.04 9.66 36.12
CA THR A 361 -15.78 9.19 36.73
C THR A 361 -14.95 8.33 35.80
N GLN A 362 -15.53 7.86 34.69
CA GLN A 362 -14.89 7.07 33.63
C GLN A 362 -15.25 7.68 32.26
N PRO A 363 -14.44 8.60 31.76
CA PRO A 363 -14.62 9.24 30.45
C PRO A 363 -14.50 8.31 29.26
#